data_5156390024c84f83774669f941fe77e1
#
_entry.id   5156390024c84f83774669f941fe77e1
#
_cell.length_a   1.000
_cell.length_b   1.000
_cell.length_c   1.000
_cell.angle_alpha   90.00
_cell.angle_beta   90.00
_cell.angle_gamma   90.00
#
_symmetry.space_group_name_H-M   'P 1'
#
loop_
_entity.id
_entity.type
_entity.pdbx_description
1 polymer ?
#
loop_
_entity_poly.entity_id
_entity_poly.type
_entity_poly.pdbx_seq_one_letter_code
_entity_poly.pdbx_strand_id
1 'polypeptide(L)'
;WKIAVVTSTVTQGEEPYRAGEMAVEQYGKEHIIHVTYPDNFTTEQEVALSTLLSLASDDEVKAIIVSGAPAGFSAMFDKVKEQRPDILIWSGSPSDALAVASKSADICFDIDIVQQGVQLAEAAAKMGCKTLVHYSFPRHMGVEKLLNRRNAMEARCKELGITFVDGTTPDPTSDAGATGVQQFVLEDVPKMIAKYGKETCFFGTNQAQVEPMIKTALENGGYFLMPNDPSPFIGYANALGISIPDEYQGNSVYMAEQISNALAAKNLTGHAGNWNVSLQMLNIQVGCAYAKLYIEGQTNGLFDVDAFKKAMVQVAGEGVTINTATSDGKNLENYMLILADYMTY
;
A
#
# COMPACT_ATOMS: atom_id res chain seq x y z
N TRP A 1 -11.36 14.33 23.53
CA TRP A 1 -10.37 13.41 22.97
C TRP A 1 -9.97 13.81 21.55
N LYS A 2 -8.71 13.48 21.18
CA LYS A 2 -8.18 13.70 19.85
C LYS A 2 -7.42 12.47 19.33
N ILE A 3 -7.40 12.28 18.03
CA ILE A 3 -6.54 11.35 17.30
C ILE A 3 -5.61 12.18 16.43
N ALA A 4 -4.31 11.96 16.55
CA ALA A 4 -3.33 12.56 15.66
C ALA A 4 -3.08 11.62 14.47
N VAL A 5 -3.28 12.12 13.26
CA VAL A 5 -3.00 11.44 11.99
C VAL A 5 -1.77 12.10 11.38
N VAL A 6 -0.70 11.32 11.24
CA VAL A 6 0.61 11.80 10.76
C VAL A 6 0.90 11.11 9.42
N THR A 7 0.97 11.89 8.36
CA THR A 7 1.15 11.39 6.99
C THR A 7 2.39 11.98 6.32
N SER A 8 2.75 11.46 5.16
CA SER A 8 3.59 12.19 4.22
C SER A 8 2.90 13.47 3.74
N THR A 9 3.66 14.38 3.14
CA THR A 9 3.08 15.49 2.38
C THR A 9 2.44 14.97 1.08
N VAL A 10 1.62 15.79 0.43
CA VAL A 10 1.03 15.49 -0.90
C VAL A 10 2.10 15.10 -1.92
N THR A 11 3.27 15.75 -1.86
CA THR A 11 4.38 15.51 -2.80
C THR A 11 4.94 14.09 -2.67
N GLN A 12 5.01 13.55 -1.45
CA GLN A 12 5.55 12.21 -1.17
C GLN A 12 4.48 11.12 -1.23
N GLY A 13 3.20 11.46 -0.93
CA GLY A 13 2.12 10.50 -0.97
C GLY A 13 0.75 11.18 -0.89
N GLU A 14 0.10 11.34 -2.05
CA GLU A 14 -1.22 11.98 -2.11
C GLU A 14 -2.29 11.20 -1.34
N GLU A 15 -2.34 9.88 -1.50
CA GLU A 15 -3.38 9.04 -0.88
C GLU A 15 -3.38 9.09 0.65
N PRO A 16 -2.26 8.89 1.36
CA PRO A 16 -2.27 9.02 2.82
C PRO A 16 -2.61 10.44 3.29
N TYR A 17 -2.15 11.46 2.55
CA TYR A 17 -2.51 12.84 2.86
C TYR A 17 -4.03 13.06 2.73
N ARG A 18 -4.64 12.64 1.62
CA ARG A 18 -6.10 12.72 1.40
C ARG A 18 -6.89 11.93 2.44
N ALA A 19 -6.40 10.74 2.82
CA ALA A 19 -7.04 9.98 3.89
C ALA A 19 -7.00 10.71 5.24
N GLY A 20 -5.94 11.47 5.53
CA GLY A 20 -5.88 12.36 6.69
C GLY A 20 -6.93 13.48 6.62
N GLU A 21 -7.10 14.13 5.46
CA GLU A 21 -8.16 15.12 5.24
C GLU A 21 -9.56 14.50 5.42
N MET A 22 -9.79 13.32 4.84
CA MET A 22 -11.06 12.58 4.99
C MET A 22 -11.35 12.22 6.46
N ALA A 23 -10.32 11.88 7.25
CA ALA A 23 -10.50 11.65 8.68
C ALA A 23 -10.96 12.93 9.41
N VAL A 24 -10.41 14.11 9.04
CA VAL A 24 -10.88 15.40 9.56
C VAL A 24 -12.34 15.67 9.18
N GLU A 25 -12.73 15.38 7.95
CA GLU A 25 -14.12 15.53 7.49
C GLU A 25 -15.08 14.58 8.23
N GLN A 26 -14.65 13.33 8.42
CA GLN A 26 -15.49 12.29 9.05
C GLN A 26 -15.68 12.48 10.55
N TYR A 27 -14.64 12.85 11.29
CA TYR A 27 -14.66 12.90 12.75
C TYR A 27 -14.69 14.32 13.34
N GLY A 28 -14.46 15.34 12.50
CA GLY A 28 -14.40 16.74 12.91
C GLY A 28 -12.97 17.19 13.29
N LYS A 29 -12.65 18.43 12.95
CA LYS A 29 -11.35 19.06 13.24
C LYS A 29 -11.07 19.26 14.75
N GLU A 30 -12.10 19.15 15.59
CA GLU A 30 -11.99 19.14 17.03
C GLU A 30 -11.48 17.80 17.57
N HIS A 31 -11.58 16.73 16.77
CA HIS A 31 -11.18 15.37 17.15
C HIS A 31 -9.98 14.85 16.35
N ILE A 32 -9.70 15.41 15.19
CA ILE A 32 -8.56 14.98 14.37
C ILE A 32 -7.53 16.11 14.25
N ILE A 33 -6.28 15.78 14.59
CA ILE A 33 -5.11 16.60 14.28
C ILE A 33 -4.40 15.94 13.11
N HIS A 34 -4.53 16.50 11.90
CA HIS A 34 -3.78 16.03 10.75
C HIS A 34 -2.53 16.88 10.56
N VAL A 35 -1.36 16.22 10.58
CA VAL A 35 -0.04 16.82 10.35
C VAL A 35 0.80 15.95 9.43
N THR A 36 1.84 16.52 8.84
CA THR A 36 2.77 15.79 7.98
C THR A 36 4.16 15.72 8.62
N TYR A 37 4.87 14.60 8.38
CA TYR A 37 6.30 14.56 8.63
C TYR A 37 7.07 15.19 7.45
N PRO A 38 8.33 15.64 7.65
CA PRO A 38 9.12 16.29 6.60
C PRO A 38 9.38 15.39 5.39
N ASP A 39 9.44 15.96 4.18
CA ASP A 39 9.79 15.23 2.96
C ASP A 39 11.20 14.60 3.04
N ASN A 40 12.14 15.31 3.66
CA ASN A 40 13.50 14.84 3.90
C ASN A 40 13.65 14.14 5.25
N PHE A 41 12.70 13.28 5.63
CA PHE A 41 12.64 12.63 6.94
C PHE A 41 13.94 11.91 7.34
N THR A 42 14.77 11.44 6.40
CA THR A 42 16.06 10.79 6.69
C THR A 42 17.08 11.75 7.31
N THR A 43 17.01 13.03 6.99
CA THR A 43 17.91 14.09 7.51
C THR A 43 17.22 15.00 8.51
N GLU A 44 15.88 15.01 8.56
CA GLU A 44 15.05 15.84 9.42
C GLU A 44 14.35 15.04 10.53
N GLN A 45 14.97 13.97 11.02
CA GLN A 45 14.39 13.09 12.05
C GLN A 45 14.04 13.82 13.35
N GLU A 46 14.84 14.82 13.74
CA GLU A 46 14.58 15.63 14.95
C GLU A 46 13.28 16.45 14.81
N VAL A 47 12.94 16.89 13.60
CA VAL A 47 11.68 17.61 13.34
C VAL A 47 10.49 16.64 13.49
N ALA A 48 10.60 15.44 12.92
CA ALA A 48 9.57 14.41 13.05
C ALA A 48 9.38 14.00 14.53
N LEU A 49 10.48 13.77 15.27
CA LEU A 49 10.43 13.46 16.70
C LEU A 49 9.76 14.58 17.50
N SER A 50 10.18 15.83 17.26
CA SER A 50 9.60 17.01 17.95
C SER A 50 8.09 17.11 17.70
N THR A 51 7.64 16.81 16.47
CA THR A 51 6.22 16.78 16.12
C THR A 51 5.48 15.70 16.92
N LEU A 52 5.98 14.46 16.95
CA LEU A 52 5.35 13.37 17.70
C LEU A 52 5.30 13.66 19.22
N LEU A 53 6.37 14.20 19.81
CA LEU A 53 6.41 14.58 21.22
C LEU A 53 5.46 15.74 21.52
N SER A 54 5.34 16.71 20.63
CA SER A 54 4.37 17.80 20.77
C SER A 54 2.93 17.28 20.76
N LEU A 55 2.60 16.34 19.86
CA LEU A 55 1.30 15.68 19.83
C LEU A 55 1.03 14.90 21.12
N ALA A 56 2.04 14.18 21.63
CA ALA A 56 1.93 13.41 22.87
C ALA A 56 1.80 14.30 24.12
N SER A 57 2.25 15.55 24.08
CA SER A 57 2.12 16.50 25.19
C SER A 57 0.70 17.06 25.39
N ASP A 58 -0.19 16.91 24.37
CA ASP A 58 -1.59 17.24 24.49
C ASP A 58 -2.33 16.07 25.16
N ASP A 59 -2.82 16.29 26.39
CA ASP A 59 -3.55 15.27 27.17
C ASP A 59 -4.83 14.78 26.51
N GLU A 60 -5.40 15.54 25.58
CA GLU A 60 -6.56 15.13 24.79
C GLU A 60 -6.20 14.12 23.69
N VAL A 61 -4.95 14.07 23.23
CA VAL A 61 -4.49 13.09 22.24
C VAL A 61 -4.41 11.70 22.87
N LYS A 62 -5.21 10.77 22.35
CA LYS A 62 -5.33 9.39 22.84
C LYS A 62 -4.71 8.37 21.88
N ALA A 63 -4.51 8.76 20.63
CA ALA A 63 -3.90 7.91 19.60
C ALA A 63 -3.06 8.75 18.64
N ILE A 64 -1.96 8.17 18.17
CA ILE A 64 -1.13 8.67 17.08
C ILE A 64 -1.08 7.61 16.00
N ILE A 65 -1.59 7.94 14.82
CA ILE A 65 -1.64 7.07 13.64
C ILE A 65 -0.62 7.60 12.65
N VAL A 66 0.43 6.84 12.38
CA VAL A 66 1.46 7.21 11.39
C VAL A 66 1.30 6.34 10.15
N SER A 67 1.06 6.95 9.01
CA SER A 67 0.99 6.26 7.72
C SER A 67 2.34 6.26 7.03
N GLY A 68 2.76 5.09 6.50
CA GLY A 68 4.04 4.93 5.82
C GLY A 68 5.22 5.26 6.75
N ALA A 69 5.21 4.73 8.00
CA ALA A 69 6.19 5.06 9.02
C ALA A 69 7.64 4.87 8.50
N PRO A 70 8.42 5.96 8.28
CA PRO A 70 9.77 5.88 7.75
C PRO A 70 10.73 5.17 8.72
N ALA A 71 11.90 4.76 8.22
CA ALA A 71 12.95 4.18 9.05
C ALA A 71 13.36 5.15 10.18
N GLY A 72 13.48 4.61 11.40
CA GLY A 72 13.80 5.36 12.63
C GLY A 72 12.55 5.78 13.43
N PHE A 73 11.34 5.68 12.89
CA PHE A 73 10.11 6.03 13.62
C PHE A 73 9.87 5.15 14.85
N SER A 74 10.30 3.88 14.81
CA SER A 74 10.20 2.99 15.96
C SER A 74 10.90 3.57 17.20
N ALA A 75 12.11 4.12 17.04
CA ALA A 75 12.81 4.79 18.14
C ALA A 75 12.11 6.07 18.64
N MET A 76 11.39 6.77 17.73
CA MET A 76 10.58 7.93 18.10
C MET A 76 9.33 7.51 18.89
N PHE A 77 8.70 6.40 18.53
CA PHE A 77 7.58 5.82 19.26
C PHE A 77 7.98 5.42 20.68
N ASP A 78 9.17 4.83 20.85
CA ASP A 78 9.71 4.53 22.19
C ASP A 78 9.80 5.81 23.06
N LYS A 79 10.25 6.93 22.48
CA LYS A 79 10.28 8.23 23.18
C LYS A 79 8.90 8.77 23.54
N VAL A 80 7.93 8.61 22.68
CA VAL A 80 6.53 8.95 22.98
C VAL A 80 6.01 8.08 24.12
N LYS A 81 6.27 6.76 24.10
CA LYS A 81 5.84 5.82 25.14
C LYS A 81 6.52 6.04 26.49
N GLU A 82 7.77 6.55 26.53
CA GLU A 82 8.43 6.97 27.75
C GLU A 82 7.65 8.07 28.50
N GLN A 83 6.99 8.98 27.76
CA GLN A 83 6.20 10.08 28.32
C GLN A 83 4.73 9.72 28.51
N ARG A 84 4.15 9.01 27.55
CA ARG A 84 2.73 8.69 27.49
C ARG A 84 2.52 7.20 27.16
N PRO A 85 2.69 6.30 28.14
CA PRO A 85 2.52 4.87 27.93
C PRO A 85 1.08 4.47 27.59
N ASP A 86 0.12 5.34 27.90
CA ASP A 86 -1.32 5.18 27.62
C ASP A 86 -1.73 5.54 26.19
N ILE A 87 -0.89 6.27 25.44
CA ILE A 87 -1.23 6.70 24.10
C ILE A 87 -1.15 5.52 23.11
N LEU A 88 -2.19 5.32 22.30
CA LEU A 88 -2.17 4.29 21.25
C LEU A 88 -1.25 4.71 20.11
N ILE A 89 -0.27 3.89 19.77
CA ILE A 89 0.63 4.07 18.63
C ILE A 89 0.27 3.07 17.53
N TRP A 90 -0.16 3.61 16.39
CA TRP A 90 -0.42 2.85 15.16
C TRP A 90 0.66 3.17 14.12
N SER A 91 1.38 2.13 13.68
CA SER A 91 2.45 2.22 12.68
C SER A 91 2.00 1.56 11.37
N GLY A 92 1.68 2.36 10.37
CA GLY A 92 1.30 1.88 9.06
C GLY A 92 2.49 1.70 8.14
N SER A 93 2.58 0.56 7.45
CA SER A 93 3.64 0.19 6.50
C SER A 93 5.04 0.56 7.01
N PRO A 94 5.45 0.09 8.21
CA PRO A 94 6.71 0.49 8.80
C PRO A 94 7.92 0.07 7.96
N SER A 95 8.89 0.98 7.85
CA SER A 95 10.16 0.72 7.14
C SER A 95 11.21 0.08 8.04
N ASP A 96 11.06 0.16 9.35
CA ASP A 96 11.92 -0.52 10.32
C ASP A 96 11.71 -2.05 10.27
N ALA A 97 12.70 -2.81 10.76
CA ALA A 97 12.59 -4.27 10.83
C ALA A 97 11.34 -4.70 11.61
N LEU A 98 10.66 -5.78 11.17
CA LEU A 98 9.39 -6.26 11.71
C LEU A 98 9.37 -6.34 13.25
N ALA A 99 10.40 -6.99 13.84
CA ALA A 99 10.51 -7.15 15.29
C ALA A 99 10.72 -5.82 16.02
N VAL A 100 11.40 -4.86 15.40
CA VAL A 100 11.61 -3.51 15.96
C VAL A 100 10.31 -2.72 15.93
N ALA A 101 9.65 -2.67 14.80
CA ALA A 101 8.36 -1.98 14.67
C ALA A 101 7.30 -2.55 15.60
N SER A 102 7.16 -3.88 15.64
CA SER A 102 6.21 -4.58 16.54
C SER A 102 6.45 -4.32 18.02
N LYS A 103 7.71 -4.09 18.43
CA LYS A 103 8.04 -3.78 19.83
C LYS A 103 7.68 -2.33 20.20
N SER A 104 7.84 -1.40 19.26
CA SER A 104 7.76 0.04 19.53
C SER A 104 6.36 0.64 19.26
N ALA A 105 5.54 -0.02 18.45
CA ALA A 105 4.15 0.36 18.20
C ALA A 105 3.19 -0.63 18.87
N ASP A 106 1.99 -0.16 19.23
CA ASP A 106 0.95 -1.04 19.76
C ASP A 106 0.30 -1.85 18.63
N ILE A 107 0.21 -1.29 17.43
CA ILE A 107 -0.29 -1.95 16.22
C ILE A 107 0.59 -1.58 15.04
N CYS A 108 1.03 -2.60 14.30
CA CYS A 108 1.62 -2.44 12.98
C CYS A 108 0.61 -2.92 11.93
N PHE A 109 0.42 -2.12 10.88
CA PHE A 109 -0.45 -2.43 9.75
C PHE A 109 0.38 -2.43 8.47
N ASP A 110 0.46 -3.56 7.78
CA ASP A 110 1.24 -3.67 6.54
C ASP A 110 0.54 -4.61 5.55
N ILE A 111 1.00 -4.60 4.30
CA ILE A 111 0.54 -5.55 3.30
C ILE A 111 1.13 -6.95 3.55
N ASP A 112 0.33 -8.00 3.34
CA ASP A 112 0.85 -9.37 3.23
C ASP A 112 1.51 -9.55 1.86
N ILE A 113 2.72 -9.05 1.77
CA ILE A 113 3.45 -8.93 0.49
C ILE A 113 3.73 -10.31 -0.14
N VAL A 114 3.92 -11.36 0.66
CA VAL A 114 4.16 -12.72 0.16
C VAL A 114 2.87 -13.31 -0.40
N GLN A 115 1.75 -13.17 0.32
CA GLN A 115 0.44 -13.60 -0.17
C GLN A 115 -0.05 -12.75 -1.34
N GLN A 116 0.34 -11.48 -1.44
CA GLN A 116 0.13 -10.68 -2.65
C GLN A 116 0.78 -11.34 -3.87
N GLY A 117 1.99 -11.91 -3.73
CA GLY A 117 2.63 -12.65 -4.82
C GLY A 117 1.82 -13.85 -5.29
N VAL A 118 1.26 -14.63 -4.35
CA VAL A 118 0.35 -15.74 -4.66
C VAL A 118 -0.92 -15.23 -5.35
N GLN A 119 -1.55 -14.20 -4.80
CA GLN A 119 -2.76 -13.58 -5.33
C GLN A 119 -2.57 -13.08 -6.77
N LEU A 120 -1.41 -12.48 -7.08
CA LEU A 120 -1.09 -12.01 -8.43
C LEU A 120 -1.00 -13.16 -9.46
N ALA A 121 -0.41 -14.29 -9.10
CA ALA A 121 -0.38 -15.47 -9.95
C ALA A 121 -1.79 -16.07 -10.15
N GLU A 122 -2.61 -16.09 -9.10
CA GLU A 122 -4.00 -16.54 -9.18
C GLU A 122 -4.87 -15.60 -10.03
N ALA A 123 -4.66 -14.30 -9.88
CA ALA A 123 -5.30 -13.28 -10.71
C ALA A 123 -4.92 -13.46 -12.19
N ALA A 124 -3.64 -13.66 -12.49
CA ALA A 124 -3.17 -13.95 -13.85
C ALA A 124 -3.87 -15.18 -14.46
N ALA A 125 -3.99 -16.28 -13.70
CA ALA A 125 -4.71 -17.48 -14.14
C ALA A 125 -6.19 -17.19 -14.42
N LYS A 126 -6.86 -16.46 -13.50
CA LYS A 126 -8.27 -16.10 -13.60
C LYS A 126 -8.55 -15.20 -14.80
N MET A 127 -7.62 -14.30 -15.13
CA MET A 127 -7.68 -13.44 -16.32
C MET A 127 -7.34 -14.16 -17.64
N GLY A 128 -6.93 -15.44 -17.58
CA GLY A 128 -6.57 -16.25 -18.75
C GLY A 128 -5.15 -16.04 -19.27
N CYS A 129 -4.29 -15.43 -18.49
CA CYS A 129 -2.89 -15.19 -18.86
C CYS A 129 -2.09 -16.51 -18.91
N LYS A 130 -1.19 -16.61 -19.87
CA LYS A 130 -0.26 -17.73 -20.05
C LYS A 130 1.17 -17.39 -19.63
N THR A 131 1.49 -16.12 -19.59
CA THR A 131 2.80 -15.60 -19.19
C THR A 131 2.62 -14.44 -18.22
N LEU A 132 3.37 -14.48 -17.13
CA LEU A 132 3.49 -13.38 -16.17
C LEU A 132 4.92 -12.82 -16.21
N VAL A 133 5.06 -11.56 -16.59
CA VAL A 133 6.34 -10.83 -16.58
C VAL A 133 6.42 -10.01 -15.31
N HIS A 134 7.43 -10.30 -14.48
CA HIS A 134 7.73 -9.60 -13.24
C HIS A 134 8.90 -8.64 -13.47
N TYR A 135 8.62 -7.34 -13.52
CA TYR A 135 9.66 -6.32 -13.64
C TYR A 135 10.21 -5.88 -12.29
N SER A 136 11.54 -5.93 -12.16
CA SER A 136 12.26 -5.48 -10.96
C SER A 136 13.66 -4.99 -11.33
N PHE A 137 14.49 -4.74 -10.33
CA PHE A 137 15.89 -4.35 -10.49
C PHE A 137 16.72 -4.86 -9.29
N PRO A 138 18.08 -4.94 -9.41
CA PRO A 138 18.93 -5.65 -8.43
C PRO A 138 18.75 -5.17 -6.98
N ARG A 139 18.62 -3.87 -6.72
CA ARG A 139 18.43 -3.34 -5.37
C ARG A 139 17.13 -3.85 -4.73
N HIS A 140 16.01 -3.90 -5.46
CA HIS A 140 14.74 -4.46 -4.98
C HIS A 140 14.85 -5.98 -4.77
N MET A 141 15.55 -6.70 -5.63
CA MET A 141 15.75 -8.14 -5.44
C MET A 141 16.73 -8.47 -4.31
N GLY A 142 17.47 -7.49 -3.80
CA GLY A 142 18.24 -7.59 -2.56
C GLY A 142 17.41 -7.39 -1.28
N VAL A 143 16.15 -6.95 -1.39
CA VAL A 143 15.25 -6.79 -0.25
C VAL A 143 14.47 -8.08 -0.03
N GLU A 144 14.69 -8.73 1.11
CA GLU A 144 14.15 -10.07 1.43
C GLU A 144 12.64 -10.18 1.19
N LYS A 145 11.83 -9.24 1.69
CA LYS A 145 10.37 -9.29 1.52
C LYS A 145 9.94 -9.23 0.04
N LEU A 146 10.64 -8.46 -0.80
CA LEU A 146 10.35 -8.37 -2.23
C LEU A 146 10.79 -9.62 -2.97
N LEU A 147 11.94 -10.20 -2.59
CA LEU A 147 12.40 -11.48 -3.12
C LEU A 147 11.45 -12.61 -2.74
N ASN A 148 10.96 -12.65 -1.50
CA ASN A 148 9.99 -13.64 -1.05
C ASN A 148 8.66 -13.53 -1.82
N ARG A 149 8.16 -12.32 -2.12
CA ARG A 149 7.00 -12.10 -3.00
C ARG A 149 7.25 -12.67 -4.40
N ARG A 150 8.40 -12.33 -4.99
CA ARG A 150 8.79 -12.83 -6.32
C ARG A 150 8.81 -14.36 -6.35
N ASN A 151 9.42 -15.00 -5.34
CA ASN A 151 9.53 -16.44 -5.25
C ASN A 151 8.17 -17.13 -5.05
N ALA A 152 7.31 -16.57 -4.21
CA ALA A 152 5.94 -17.07 -4.02
C ALA A 152 5.12 -16.96 -5.32
N MET A 153 5.25 -15.86 -6.05
CA MET A 153 4.59 -15.64 -7.33
C MET A 153 5.07 -16.66 -8.38
N GLU A 154 6.39 -16.88 -8.52
CA GLU A 154 6.95 -17.87 -9.43
C GLU A 154 6.48 -19.30 -9.10
N ALA A 155 6.54 -19.69 -7.82
CA ALA A 155 6.09 -21.00 -7.37
C ALA A 155 4.61 -21.22 -7.71
N ARG A 156 3.76 -20.23 -7.43
CA ARG A 156 2.34 -20.33 -7.74
C ARG A 156 2.04 -20.32 -9.25
N CYS A 157 2.76 -19.54 -10.04
CA CYS A 157 2.68 -19.58 -11.50
C CYS A 157 2.99 -20.99 -12.04
N LYS A 158 4.03 -21.64 -11.52
CA LYS A 158 4.41 -22.99 -11.89
C LYS A 158 3.29 -24.01 -11.60
N GLU A 159 2.64 -23.91 -10.44
CA GLU A 159 1.49 -24.76 -10.08
C GLU A 159 0.30 -24.55 -11.02
N LEU A 160 0.08 -23.31 -11.46
CA LEU A 160 -1.03 -22.92 -12.34
C LEU A 160 -0.72 -23.08 -13.85
N GLY A 161 0.50 -23.53 -14.19
CA GLY A 161 0.92 -23.71 -15.58
C GLY A 161 1.16 -22.39 -16.32
N ILE A 162 1.46 -21.30 -15.61
CA ILE A 162 1.79 -20.00 -16.16
C ILE A 162 3.31 -19.87 -16.29
N THR A 163 3.79 -19.43 -17.44
CA THR A 163 5.21 -19.10 -17.65
C THR A 163 5.56 -17.85 -16.86
N PHE A 164 6.48 -17.98 -15.90
CA PHE A 164 7.01 -16.84 -15.14
C PHE A 164 8.29 -16.31 -15.81
N VAL A 165 8.39 -14.99 -15.96
CA VAL A 165 9.52 -14.33 -16.63
C VAL A 165 9.98 -13.15 -15.74
N ASP A 166 11.26 -13.14 -15.39
CA ASP A 166 11.89 -11.98 -14.77
C ASP A 166 12.32 -10.98 -15.85
N GLY A 167 11.86 -9.74 -15.72
CA GLY A 167 12.32 -8.60 -16.48
C GLY A 167 13.15 -7.67 -15.58
N THR A 168 14.29 -7.20 -16.09
CA THR A 168 15.17 -6.30 -15.34
C THR A 168 15.07 -4.88 -15.90
N THR A 169 14.58 -3.94 -15.10
CA THR A 169 14.56 -2.51 -15.44
C THR A 169 15.80 -1.80 -14.87
N PRO A 170 16.12 -0.58 -15.35
CA PRO A 170 17.03 0.30 -14.61
C PRO A 170 16.51 0.56 -13.18
N ASP A 171 17.43 0.82 -12.24
CA ASP A 171 17.06 1.29 -10.91
C ASP A 171 16.64 2.77 -10.99
N PRO A 172 15.45 3.17 -10.48
CA PRO A 172 15.00 4.56 -10.51
C PRO A 172 15.87 5.53 -9.70
N THR A 173 16.77 5.01 -8.85
CA THR A 173 17.75 5.82 -8.11
C THR A 173 19.12 5.90 -8.81
N SER A 174 19.29 5.25 -9.98
CA SER A 174 20.47 5.38 -10.83
C SER A 174 20.46 6.71 -11.61
N ASP A 175 21.55 6.97 -12.35
CA ASP A 175 21.66 8.17 -13.22
C ASP A 175 20.55 8.26 -14.26
N ALA A 176 19.99 7.12 -14.70
CA ALA A 176 18.85 7.08 -15.62
C ALA A 176 17.53 7.59 -14.98
N GLY A 177 17.45 7.54 -13.65
CA GLY A 177 16.31 8.02 -12.87
C GLY A 177 14.98 7.32 -13.20
N ALA A 178 13.89 7.85 -12.68
CA ALA A 178 12.54 7.37 -12.98
C ALA A 178 12.23 7.44 -14.49
N THR A 179 12.71 8.47 -15.19
CA THR A 179 12.52 8.63 -16.64
C THR A 179 13.14 7.46 -17.42
N GLY A 180 14.35 7.02 -17.05
CA GLY A 180 14.97 5.86 -17.69
C GLY A 180 14.20 4.56 -17.47
N VAL A 181 13.60 4.37 -16.28
CA VAL A 181 12.71 3.24 -15.99
C VAL A 181 11.46 3.30 -16.89
N GLN A 182 10.82 4.46 -16.97
CA GLN A 182 9.62 4.66 -17.78
C GLN A 182 9.90 4.37 -19.26
N GLN A 183 11.00 4.92 -19.80
CA GLN A 183 11.41 4.68 -21.18
C GLN A 183 11.66 3.19 -21.45
N PHE A 184 12.37 2.51 -20.55
CA PHE A 184 12.62 1.08 -20.66
C PHE A 184 11.30 0.28 -20.73
N VAL A 185 10.34 0.56 -19.83
CA VAL A 185 9.05 -0.14 -19.79
C VAL A 185 8.25 0.09 -21.07
N LEU A 186 8.20 1.34 -21.57
CA LEU A 186 7.54 1.69 -22.83
C LEU A 186 8.09 0.91 -24.03
N GLU A 187 9.40 0.60 -24.03
CA GLU A 187 10.05 -0.12 -25.12
C GLU A 187 10.00 -1.64 -24.97
N ASP A 188 10.05 -2.16 -23.73
CA ASP A 188 10.22 -3.60 -23.48
C ASP A 188 8.88 -4.34 -23.38
N VAL A 189 7.84 -3.75 -22.81
CA VAL A 189 6.51 -4.38 -22.72
C VAL A 189 5.97 -4.84 -24.08
N PRO A 190 6.02 -4.02 -25.16
CA PRO A 190 5.60 -4.48 -26.49
C PRO A 190 6.46 -5.64 -27.01
N LYS A 191 7.78 -5.67 -26.72
CA LYS A 191 8.66 -6.78 -27.11
C LYS A 191 8.29 -8.07 -26.39
N MET A 192 7.95 -7.98 -25.08
CA MET A 192 7.49 -9.14 -24.31
C MET A 192 6.16 -9.69 -24.85
N ILE A 193 5.20 -8.82 -25.19
CA ILE A 193 3.95 -9.25 -25.82
C ILE A 193 4.19 -9.87 -27.21
N ALA A 194 5.07 -9.29 -28.01
CA ALA A 194 5.44 -9.87 -29.31
C ALA A 194 6.10 -11.26 -29.16
N LYS A 195 6.88 -11.47 -28.09
CA LYS A 195 7.57 -12.73 -27.82
C LYS A 195 6.67 -13.82 -27.25
N TYR A 196 5.80 -13.46 -26.29
CA TYR A 196 5.03 -14.42 -25.50
C TYR A 196 3.53 -14.46 -25.86
N GLY A 197 3.08 -13.53 -26.68
CA GLY A 197 1.67 -13.43 -27.09
C GLY A 197 0.86 -12.46 -26.22
N LYS A 198 -0.36 -12.20 -26.64
CA LYS A 198 -1.28 -11.26 -25.97
C LYS A 198 -1.74 -11.75 -24.59
N GLU A 199 -1.73 -13.05 -24.32
CA GLU A 199 -2.04 -13.63 -23.01
C GLU A 199 -0.89 -13.42 -22.01
N THR A 200 -0.19 -12.27 -22.10
CA THR A 200 0.90 -11.86 -21.22
C THR A 200 0.42 -10.78 -20.28
N CYS A 201 0.60 -11.01 -18.99
CA CYS A 201 0.33 -10.03 -17.94
C CYS A 201 1.64 -9.50 -17.30
N PHE A 202 1.53 -8.33 -16.69
CA PHE A 202 2.67 -7.60 -16.15
C PHE A 202 2.44 -7.17 -14.72
N PHE A 203 3.52 -7.23 -13.94
CA PHE A 203 3.61 -6.67 -12.60
C PHE A 203 5.00 -6.04 -12.39
N GLY A 204 5.05 -4.88 -11.76
CA GLY A 204 6.28 -4.15 -11.45
C GLY A 204 6.47 -3.91 -9.96
N THR A 205 7.72 -3.83 -9.51
CA THR A 205 8.05 -3.66 -8.09
C THR A 205 8.22 -2.20 -7.66
N ASN A 206 8.10 -1.25 -8.59
CA ASN A 206 8.31 0.18 -8.32
C ASN A 206 7.28 1.05 -9.04
N GLN A 207 6.89 2.14 -8.42
CA GLN A 207 5.85 3.04 -8.94
C GLN A 207 6.22 3.67 -10.29
N ALA A 208 7.51 3.94 -10.56
CA ALA A 208 7.94 4.46 -11.86
C ALA A 208 7.64 3.51 -13.05
N GLN A 209 7.43 2.22 -12.78
CA GLN A 209 7.08 1.21 -13.77
C GLN A 209 5.57 1.18 -14.08
N VAL A 210 4.71 1.65 -13.16
CA VAL A 210 3.26 1.35 -13.16
C VAL A 210 2.54 2.01 -14.33
N GLU A 211 2.56 3.34 -14.43
CA GLU A 211 1.83 4.07 -15.48
C GLU A 211 2.23 3.64 -16.90
N PRO A 212 3.53 3.61 -17.26
CA PRO A 212 3.94 3.17 -18.60
C PRO A 212 3.59 1.71 -18.86
N MET A 213 3.57 0.85 -17.83
CA MET A 213 3.20 -0.56 -17.95
C MET A 213 1.71 -0.73 -18.21
N ILE A 214 0.84 -0.02 -17.48
CA ILE A 214 -0.61 -0.01 -17.74
C ILE A 214 -0.86 0.42 -19.18
N LYS A 215 -0.31 1.56 -19.58
CA LYS A 215 -0.50 2.11 -20.92
C LYS A 215 -0.08 1.13 -22.00
N THR A 216 1.17 0.68 -21.98
CA THR A 216 1.72 -0.15 -23.06
C THR A 216 1.19 -1.57 -23.06
N ALA A 217 0.91 -2.19 -21.91
CA ALA A 217 0.28 -3.51 -21.88
C ALA A 217 -1.09 -3.49 -22.55
N LEU A 218 -1.93 -2.53 -22.16
CA LEU A 218 -3.29 -2.40 -22.68
C LEU A 218 -3.33 -2.00 -24.16
N GLU A 219 -2.48 -1.06 -24.59
CA GLU A 219 -2.37 -0.64 -26.00
C GLU A 219 -1.95 -1.81 -26.94
N ASN A 220 -1.20 -2.78 -26.41
CA ASN A 220 -0.75 -3.95 -27.16
C ASN A 220 -1.64 -5.19 -26.92
N GLY A 221 -2.74 -5.06 -26.20
CA GLY A 221 -3.71 -6.13 -25.93
C GLY A 221 -3.25 -7.16 -24.91
N GLY A 222 -2.25 -6.83 -24.09
CA GLY A 222 -1.84 -7.59 -22.91
C GLY A 222 -2.63 -7.21 -21.66
N TYR A 223 -2.13 -7.61 -20.49
CA TYR A 223 -2.82 -7.46 -19.22
C TYR A 223 -1.94 -6.77 -18.18
N PHE A 224 -2.53 -5.99 -17.31
CA PHE A 224 -1.87 -5.39 -16.17
C PHE A 224 -2.49 -5.90 -14.86
N LEU A 225 -1.69 -6.48 -13.97
CA LEU A 225 -2.23 -7.13 -12.77
C LEU A 225 -2.62 -6.13 -11.69
N MET A 226 -1.67 -5.35 -11.17
CA MET A 226 -1.93 -4.28 -10.20
C MET A 226 -0.68 -3.41 -9.99
N PRO A 227 -0.80 -2.20 -9.41
CA PRO A 227 0.33 -1.44 -8.90
C PRO A 227 1.11 -2.18 -7.80
N ASN A 228 2.38 -1.84 -7.61
CA ASN A 228 3.21 -2.39 -6.52
C ASN A 228 2.58 -2.17 -5.13
N ASP A 229 2.01 -0.99 -4.91
CA ASP A 229 1.14 -0.67 -3.78
C ASP A 229 -0.31 -0.66 -4.29
N PRO A 230 -1.15 -1.59 -3.84
CA PRO A 230 -2.49 -1.72 -4.39
C PRO A 230 -3.34 -0.47 -4.17
N SER A 231 -3.75 0.16 -5.27
CA SER A 231 -4.60 1.34 -5.25
C SER A 231 -5.19 1.63 -6.62
N PRO A 232 -6.50 1.96 -6.73
CA PRO A 232 -7.11 2.37 -7.99
C PRO A 232 -6.61 3.74 -8.48
N PHE A 233 -5.97 4.53 -7.62
CA PHE A 233 -5.46 5.86 -7.99
C PHE A 233 -4.08 5.81 -8.65
N ILE A 234 -3.28 4.77 -8.41
CA ILE A 234 -1.90 4.71 -8.90
C ILE A 234 -1.85 4.32 -10.37
N GLY A 235 -1.46 5.28 -11.22
CA GLY A 235 -1.14 5.08 -12.62
C GLY A 235 -2.33 5.00 -13.58
N TYR A 236 -3.51 4.58 -13.12
CA TYR A 236 -4.67 4.35 -14.00
C TYR A 236 -5.23 5.62 -14.62
N ALA A 237 -5.38 6.69 -13.84
CA ALA A 237 -5.96 7.94 -14.32
C ALA A 237 -5.20 8.47 -15.55
N ASN A 238 -3.90 8.61 -15.44
CA ASN A 238 -3.05 9.11 -16.52
C ASN A 238 -2.98 8.11 -17.69
N ALA A 239 -2.76 6.81 -17.42
CA ALA A 239 -2.64 5.79 -18.46
C ALA A 239 -3.90 5.64 -19.31
N LEU A 240 -5.08 5.85 -18.72
CA LEU A 240 -6.38 5.69 -19.39
C LEU A 240 -7.01 7.03 -19.83
N GLY A 241 -6.43 8.18 -19.41
CA GLY A 241 -6.96 9.51 -19.71
C GLY A 241 -8.21 9.86 -18.90
N ILE A 242 -8.28 9.38 -17.64
CA ILE A 242 -9.41 9.63 -16.73
C ILE A 242 -9.15 10.96 -16.01
N SER A 243 -10.14 11.84 -16.07
CA SER A 243 -10.17 13.08 -15.27
C SER A 243 -11.02 12.84 -14.01
N ILE A 244 -10.46 13.14 -12.84
CA ILE A 244 -11.15 12.98 -11.56
C ILE A 244 -11.59 14.35 -11.07
N PRO A 245 -12.90 14.64 -10.98
CA PRO A 245 -13.40 15.88 -10.39
C PRO A 245 -13.02 16.00 -8.91
N ASP A 246 -12.90 17.23 -8.42
CA ASP A 246 -12.43 17.51 -7.05
C ASP A 246 -13.32 16.82 -5.99
N GLU A 247 -14.64 16.77 -6.21
CA GLU A 247 -15.59 16.10 -5.31
C GLU A 247 -15.42 14.58 -5.22
N TYR A 248 -14.69 13.95 -6.14
CA TYR A 248 -14.41 12.50 -6.16
C TYR A 248 -12.95 12.15 -5.83
N GLN A 249 -12.13 13.13 -5.46
CA GLN A 249 -10.76 12.87 -5.03
C GLN A 249 -10.77 11.92 -3.80
N GLY A 250 -9.98 10.84 -3.88
CA GLY A 250 -9.94 9.82 -2.83
C GLY A 250 -11.12 8.83 -2.81
N ASN A 251 -12.11 8.94 -3.71
CA ASN A 251 -13.22 8.00 -3.79
C ASN A 251 -12.85 6.77 -4.62
N SER A 252 -12.47 5.68 -3.95
CA SER A 252 -12.02 4.44 -4.59
C SER A 252 -13.12 3.77 -5.44
N VAL A 253 -14.38 3.86 -5.01
CA VAL A 253 -15.51 3.28 -5.75
C VAL A 253 -15.71 4.01 -7.08
N TYR A 254 -15.73 5.36 -7.02
CA TYR A 254 -15.81 6.18 -8.22
C TYR A 254 -14.65 5.87 -9.18
N MET A 255 -13.42 5.81 -8.67
CA MET A 255 -12.24 5.55 -9.49
C MET A 255 -12.30 4.17 -10.15
N ALA A 256 -12.70 3.13 -9.43
CA ALA A 256 -12.87 1.77 -9.97
C ALA A 256 -13.91 1.74 -11.11
N GLU A 257 -15.01 2.46 -10.95
CA GLU A 257 -16.04 2.61 -11.99
C GLU A 257 -15.50 3.32 -13.22
N GLN A 258 -14.75 4.40 -13.07
CA GLN A 258 -14.14 5.13 -14.19
C GLN A 258 -13.10 4.27 -14.93
N ILE A 259 -12.29 3.48 -14.21
CA ILE A 259 -11.35 2.53 -14.83
C ILE A 259 -12.13 1.50 -15.65
N SER A 260 -13.16 0.88 -15.08
CA SER A 260 -14.01 -0.11 -15.77
C SER A 260 -14.63 0.47 -17.03
N ASN A 261 -15.17 1.70 -16.96
CA ASN A 261 -15.77 2.40 -18.11
C ASN A 261 -14.74 2.69 -19.21
N ALA A 262 -13.54 3.15 -18.82
CA ALA A 262 -12.46 3.45 -19.77
C ALA A 262 -11.95 2.19 -20.50
N LEU A 263 -11.86 1.06 -19.78
CA LEU A 263 -11.48 -0.23 -20.37
C LEU A 263 -12.58 -0.78 -21.29
N ALA A 264 -13.84 -0.71 -20.86
CA ALA A 264 -14.97 -1.14 -21.68
C ALA A 264 -15.06 -0.37 -23.01
N ALA A 265 -14.84 0.95 -22.96
CA ALA A 265 -14.82 1.80 -24.16
C ALA A 265 -13.73 1.40 -25.18
N LYS A 266 -12.68 0.72 -24.72
CA LYS A 266 -11.56 0.22 -25.55
C LYS A 266 -11.67 -1.28 -25.87
N ASN A 267 -12.75 -1.96 -25.46
CA ASN A 267 -12.92 -3.43 -25.53
C ASN A 267 -11.82 -4.20 -24.77
N LEU A 268 -11.39 -3.68 -23.62
CA LEU A 268 -10.35 -4.22 -22.75
C LEU A 268 -10.87 -4.60 -21.35
N THR A 269 -12.18 -4.81 -21.20
CA THR A 269 -12.76 -5.34 -19.96
C THR A 269 -12.07 -6.63 -19.57
N GLY A 270 -11.64 -6.74 -18.33
CA GLY A 270 -10.90 -7.89 -17.82
C GLY A 270 -9.39 -7.87 -18.06
N HIS A 271 -8.84 -6.83 -18.69
CA HIS A 271 -7.40 -6.72 -18.97
C HIS A 271 -6.59 -6.01 -17.88
N ALA A 272 -7.24 -5.47 -16.86
CA ALA A 272 -6.55 -4.85 -15.74
C ALA A 272 -7.25 -5.21 -14.43
N GLY A 273 -6.51 -5.14 -13.33
CA GLY A 273 -7.05 -5.43 -12.01
C GLY A 273 -6.33 -4.72 -10.89
N ASN A 274 -6.90 -4.82 -9.68
CA ASN A 274 -6.36 -4.20 -8.47
C ASN A 274 -7.06 -4.78 -7.24
N TRP A 275 -6.74 -4.24 -6.06
CA TRP A 275 -7.63 -4.33 -4.92
C TRP A 275 -8.83 -3.37 -5.08
N ASN A 276 -9.93 -3.69 -4.43
CA ASN A 276 -11.12 -2.82 -4.36
C ASN A 276 -10.94 -1.61 -3.41
N VAL A 277 -9.82 -1.53 -2.72
CA VAL A 277 -9.46 -0.46 -1.77
C VAL A 277 -8.02 0.00 -2.00
N SER A 278 -7.73 1.24 -1.60
CA SER A 278 -6.35 1.71 -1.49
C SER A 278 -5.74 1.25 -0.16
N LEU A 279 -4.62 0.55 -0.21
CA LEU A 279 -3.88 0.13 0.98
C LEU A 279 -3.52 1.31 1.89
N GLN A 280 -3.05 2.41 1.29
CA GLN A 280 -2.59 3.59 2.03
C GLN A 280 -3.74 4.32 2.72
N MET A 281 -4.90 4.44 2.05
CA MET A 281 -6.08 5.03 2.65
C MET A 281 -6.69 4.13 3.73
N LEU A 282 -6.75 2.82 3.45
CA LEU A 282 -7.25 1.82 4.38
C LEU A 282 -6.51 1.85 5.72
N ASN A 283 -5.18 2.00 5.67
CA ASN A 283 -4.33 2.12 6.84
C ASN A 283 -4.80 3.22 7.81
N ILE A 284 -5.05 4.42 7.30
CA ILE A 284 -5.49 5.56 8.13
C ILE A 284 -6.95 5.38 8.59
N GLN A 285 -7.82 4.96 7.68
CA GLN A 285 -9.24 4.80 7.99
C GLN A 285 -9.49 3.73 9.06
N VAL A 286 -8.81 2.58 8.95
CA VAL A 286 -8.89 1.51 9.97
C VAL A 286 -8.21 1.94 11.27
N GLY A 287 -7.07 2.65 11.19
CA GLY A 287 -6.40 3.21 12.35
C GLY A 287 -7.29 4.16 13.14
N CYS A 288 -8.00 5.07 12.46
CA CYS A 288 -8.96 5.99 13.10
C CYS A 288 -10.16 5.23 13.69
N ALA A 289 -10.71 4.26 12.97
CA ALA A 289 -11.82 3.45 13.46
C ALA A 289 -11.43 2.64 14.70
N TYR A 290 -10.23 2.04 14.70
CA TYR A 290 -9.70 1.31 15.85
C TYR A 290 -9.43 2.26 17.04
N ALA A 291 -8.78 3.39 16.79
CA ALA A 291 -8.50 4.38 17.83
C ALA A 291 -9.81 4.88 18.49
N LYS A 292 -10.89 5.02 17.71
CA LYS A 292 -12.22 5.36 18.25
C LYS A 292 -12.74 4.26 19.19
N LEU A 293 -12.60 2.98 18.83
CA LEU A 293 -12.98 1.87 19.72
C LEU A 293 -12.16 1.88 21.01
N TYR A 294 -10.85 2.15 20.91
CA TYR A 294 -9.96 2.28 22.07
C TYR A 294 -10.40 3.42 23.01
N ILE A 295 -10.65 4.60 22.46
CA ILE A 295 -11.08 5.79 23.21
C ILE A 295 -12.42 5.54 23.92
N GLU A 296 -13.33 4.79 23.30
CA GLU A 296 -14.62 4.42 23.87
C GLU A 296 -14.58 3.25 24.85
N GLY A 297 -13.38 2.72 25.16
CA GLY A 297 -13.20 1.58 26.07
C GLY A 297 -13.75 0.27 25.54
N GLN A 298 -13.82 0.11 24.21
CA GLN A 298 -14.31 -1.08 23.52
C GLN A 298 -13.18 -2.03 23.10
N THR A 299 -11.96 -1.83 23.60
CA THR A 299 -10.80 -2.69 23.36
C THR A 299 -10.25 -3.26 24.67
N ASN A 300 -9.59 -4.39 24.58
CA ASN A 300 -8.93 -5.06 25.71
C ASN A 300 -7.45 -4.61 25.77
N GLY A 301 -7.23 -3.37 26.24
CA GLY A 301 -5.91 -2.74 26.22
C GLY A 301 -5.61 -1.98 24.93
N LEU A 302 -4.31 -1.72 24.68
CA LEU A 302 -3.85 -0.96 23.51
C LEU A 302 -3.98 -1.76 22.20
N PHE A 303 -3.76 -3.07 22.27
CA PHE A 303 -3.98 -3.99 21.15
C PHE A 303 -5.04 -5.03 21.49
N ASP A 304 -6.02 -5.16 20.61
CA ASP A 304 -7.10 -6.15 20.67
C ASP A 304 -7.42 -6.60 19.24
N VAL A 305 -7.16 -7.85 18.95
CA VAL A 305 -7.30 -8.42 17.60
C VAL A 305 -8.77 -8.45 17.13
N ASP A 306 -9.71 -8.65 18.03
CA ASP A 306 -11.13 -8.68 17.65
C ASP A 306 -11.66 -7.26 17.38
N ALA A 307 -11.23 -6.27 18.15
CA ALA A 307 -11.49 -4.86 17.87
C ALA A 307 -10.82 -4.43 16.55
N PHE A 308 -9.61 -4.92 16.24
CA PHE A 308 -8.94 -4.67 14.97
C PHE A 308 -9.77 -5.23 13.80
N LYS A 309 -10.22 -6.48 13.88
CA LYS A 309 -11.09 -7.09 12.86
C LYS A 309 -12.40 -6.33 12.70
N LYS A 310 -13.02 -5.90 13.81
CA LYS A 310 -14.23 -5.09 13.79
C LYS A 310 -14.02 -3.76 13.06
N ALA A 311 -12.91 -3.05 13.35
CA ALA A 311 -12.56 -1.81 12.66
C ALA A 311 -12.30 -2.06 11.16
N MET A 312 -11.63 -3.16 10.80
CA MET A 312 -11.38 -3.55 9.42
C MET A 312 -12.68 -3.79 8.65
N VAL A 313 -13.58 -4.60 9.19
CA VAL A 313 -14.90 -4.89 8.56
C VAL A 313 -15.74 -3.62 8.42
N GLN A 314 -15.70 -2.73 9.42
CA GLN A 314 -16.42 -1.45 9.36
C GLN A 314 -15.95 -0.57 8.19
N VAL A 315 -14.66 -0.59 7.87
CA VAL A 315 -14.06 0.28 6.85
C VAL A 315 -14.04 -0.38 5.47
N ALA A 316 -13.59 -1.62 5.39
CA ALA A 316 -13.34 -2.32 4.12
C ALA A 316 -14.36 -3.42 3.77
N GLY A 317 -15.28 -3.72 4.67
CA GLY A 317 -16.16 -4.89 4.52
C GLY A 317 -15.46 -6.21 4.84
N GLU A 318 -16.08 -7.33 4.47
CA GLU A 318 -15.59 -8.68 4.81
C GLU A 318 -14.49 -9.21 3.86
N GLY A 319 -14.22 -8.53 2.75
CA GLY A 319 -13.29 -8.98 1.70
C GLY A 319 -11.81 -8.74 2.02
N VAL A 320 -11.39 -8.80 3.29
CA VAL A 320 -9.99 -8.60 3.69
C VAL A 320 -9.51 -9.73 4.58
N THR A 321 -8.46 -10.43 4.15
CA THR A 321 -7.76 -11.41 4.96
C THR A 321 -6.74 -10.71 5.85
N ILE A 322 -6.69 -11.11 7.13
CA ILE A 322 -5.78 -10.58 8.14
C ILE A 322 -4.92 -11.71 8.65
N ASN A 323 -3.62 -11.61 8.44
CA ASN A 323 -2.60 -12.50 8.97
C ASN A 323 -1.73 -11.75 9.99
N THR A 324 -0.84 -12.46 10.67
CA THR A 324 0.18 -11.87 11.55
C THR A 324 1.58 -12.12 10.99
N ALA A 325 2.47 -11.15 11.16
CA ALA A 325 3.85 -11.30 10.74
C ALA A 325 4.62 -12.27 11.65
N THR A 326 5.66 -12.87 11.12
CA THR A 326 6.62 -13.67 11.88
C THR A 326 8.03 -13.12 11.71
N SER A 327 8.82 -13.16 12.79
CA SER A 327 10.24 -12.83 12.75
C SER A 327 11.00 -13.88 13.59
N ASP A 328 12.07 -14.44 13.04
CA ASP A 328 12.87 -15.47 13.69
C ASP A 328 12.03 -16.65 14.25
N GLY A 329 10.99 -17.06 13.50
CA GLY A 329 10.08 -18.13 13.87
C GLY A 329 9.09 -17.78 15.01
N LYS A 330 9.04 -16.52 15.43
CA LYS A 330 8.09 -16.04 16.45
C LYS A 330 6.98 -15.22 15.77
N ASN A 331 5.75 -15.48 16.19
CA ASN A 331 4.61 -14.68 15.77
C ASN A 331 4.64 -13.29 16.43
N LEU A 332 4.41 -12.25 15.62
CA LEU A 332 4.31 -10.86 16.08
C LEU A 332 2.82 -10.49 16.11
N GLU A 333 2.16 -10.79 17.23
CA GLU A 333 0.70 -10.75 17.35
C GLU A 333 0.05 -9.41 17.00
N ASN A 334 0.76 -8.30 17.22
CA ASN A 334 0.31 -6.94 16.91
C ASN A 334 0.76 -6.43 15.54
N TYR A 335 1.41 -7.26 14.73
CA TYR A 335 1.84 -6.89 13.37
C TYR A 335 0.88 -7.53 12.35
N MET A 336 -0.12 -6.74 11.95
CA MET A 336 -1.21 -7.17 11.07
C MET A 336 -0.81 -7.09 9.62
N LEU A 337 -0.85 -8.22 8.92
CA LEU A 337 -0.61 -8.32 7.49
C LEU A 337 -1.95 -8.43 6.75
N ILE A 338 -2.16 -7.52 5.82
CA ILE A 338 -3.43 -7.33 5.14
C ILE A 338 -3.36 -7.79 3.69
N LEU A 339 -4.37 -8.56 3.28
CA LEU A 339 -4.60 -8.94 1.89
C LEU A 339 -6.07 -8.69 1.56
N ALA A 340 -6.35 -7.68 0.75
CA ALA A 340 -7.71 -7.39 0.30
C ALA A 340 -8.08 -8.19 -0.95
N ASP A 341 -9.38 -8.31 -1.23
CA ASP A 341 -9.89 -8.98 -2.41
C ASP A 341 -9.39 -8.32 -3.70
N TYR A 342 -8.99 -9.16 -4.63
CA TYR A 342 -8.60 -8.75 -5.96
C TYR A 342 -9.82 -8.61 -6.87
N MET A 343 -9.96 -7.48 -7.51
CA MET A 343 -10.96 -7.22 -8.53
C MET A 343 -10.34 -7.09 -9.92
N THR A 344 -11.09 -7.46 -10.92
CA THR A 344 -10.77 -7.26 -12.33
C THR A 344 -11.72 -6.22 -12.90
N TYR A 345 -11.18 -5.23 -13.59
CA TYR A 345 -11.95 -4.13 -14.19
C TYR A 345 -12.53 -4.51 -15.56
#